data_f0e84962870ae3af320187601343ff51
#
_entry.id   f0e84962870ae3af320187601343ff51
#
_cell.length_a   1.000
_cell.length_b   1.000
_cell.length_c   1.000
_cell.angle_alpha   90.00
_cell.angle_beta   90.00
_cell.angle_gamma   90.00
#
_symmetry.space_group_name_H-M   'P 1'
#
loop_
_entity.id
_entity.type
_entity.pdbx_description
1 polymer ?
#
loop_
_entity_poly.entity_id
_entity_poly.type
_entity_poly.pdbx_seq_one_letter_code
_entity_poly.pdbx_strand_id
1 'polypeptide(L)'
;MKSKSLFSFIVTLFLIYGCSSNRQADGKSNILAKNDINIRGDFQNYFDSCGVEGKNSIYDIRNDKWIVSDTVGLEIETLPASTFKIINLLIALETNTIKDENEIIKWVGSTDTVKYGYRPEIYHDMPVKEAFELSAGWVFVELAKKIGKDTYRKHLA
;
A
#
# COMPACT_ATOMS: atom_id res chain seq x y z
N MET A 1 -46.57 67.09 -18.59
CA MET A 1 -45.26 66.93 -19.25
C MET A 1 -44.49 65.87 -18.48
N LYS A 2 -44.31 64.67 -19.05
CA LYS A 2 -43.77 63.47 -18.38
C LYS A 2 -42.40 63.16 -18.96
N SER A 3 -41.35 63.32 -18.12
CA SER A 3 -39.98 62.88 -18.43
C SER A 3 -39.87 61.37 -18.26
N LYS A 4 -39.45 60.64 -19.31
CA LYS A 4 -39.19 59.26 -19.30
C LYS A 4 -37.68 59.03 -19.01
N SER A 5 -37.37 58.54 -17.84
CA SER A 5 -36.02 58.06 -17.45
C SER A 5 -35.75 56.74 -18.12
N LEU A 6 -34.71 56.72 -18.93
CA LEU A 6 -34.24 55.52 -19.62
C LEU A 6 -33.28 54.76 -18.68
N PHE A 7 -33.77 53.66 -18.10
CA PHE A 7 -32.93 52.78 -17.27
C PHE A 7 -32.13 51.85 -18.20
N SER A 8 -30.85 52.17 -18.33
CA SER A 8 -29.89 51.31 -19.05
C SER A 8 -29.55 50.13 -18.20
N PHE A 9 -30.04 48.94 -18.56
CA PHE A 9 -29.65 47.67 -17.97
C PHE A 9 -28.29 47.26 -18.56
N ILE A 10 -27.22 47.48 -17.81
CA ILE A 10 -25.92 46.88 -18.11
C ILE A 10 -25.96 45.46 -17.58
N VAL A 11 -26.17 44.49 -18.48
CA VAL A 11 -25.99 43.05 -18.18
C VAL A 11 -24.50 42.77 -18.17
N THR A 12 -23.92 42.73 -16.99
CA THR A 12 -22.53 42.27 -16.80
C THR A 12 -22.52 40.76 -16.89
N LEU A 13 -22.12 40.25 -18.04
CA LEU A 13 -21.93 38.84 -18.29
C LEU A 13 -20.67 38.38 -17.50
N PHE A 14 -20.83 37.84 -16.30
CA PHE A 14 -19.77 37.13 -15.59
C PHE A 14 -19.50 35.81 -16.29
N LEU A 15 -18.48 35.78 -17.13
CA LEU A 15 -17.87 34.55 -17.58
C LEU A 15 -17.19 33.89 -16.37
N ILE A 16 -17.92 32.97 -15.75
CA ILE A 16 -17.35 32.06 -14.77
C ILE A 16 -16.45 31.09 -15.56
N TYR A 17 -15.18 31.41 -15.67
CA TYR A 17 -14.18 30.43 -16.01
C TYR A 17 -14.14 29.42 -14.88
N GLY A 18 -14.96 28.40 -14.99
CA GLY A 18 -14.83 27.19 -14.20
C GLY A 18 -13.51 26.55 -14.52
N CYS A 19 -12.52 26.77 -13.65
CA CYS A 19 -11.30 26.00 -13.63
C CYS A 19 -11.71 24.58 -13.19
N SER A 20 -12.10 23.76 -14.16
CA SER A 20 -12.25 22.32 -13.99
C SER A 20 -10.85 21.78 -13.76
N SER A 21 -10.41 21.74 -12.51
CA SER A 21 -9.25 20.94 -12.15
C SER A 21 -9.65 19.48 -12.28
N ASN A 22 -9.50 18.96 -13.49
CA ASN A 22 -9.38 17.54 -13.73
C ASN A 22 -8.17 17.08 -12.92
N ARG A 23 -8.38 16.73 -11.66
CA ARG A 23 -7.48 15.82 -10.96
C ARG A 23 -7.70 14.46 -11.59
N GLN A 24 -7.14 14.28 -12.78
CA GLN A 24 -6.77 12.97 -13.23
C GLN A 24 -5.85 12.41 -12.15
N ALA A 25 -6.29 11.32 -11.56
CA ALA A 25 -5.45 10.50 -10.70
C ALA A 25 -4.39 9.83 -11.59
N ASP A 26 -3.43 10.61 -12.08
CA ASP A 26 -2.19 10.12 -12.69
C ASP A 26 -1.24 9.64 -11.58
N GLY A 27 -1.74 8.73 -10.76
CA GLY A 27 -0.95 8.00 -9.78
C GLY A 27 -0.28 6.75 -10.36
N LYS A 28 -0.24 6.58 -11.68
CA LYS A 28 0.71 5.66 -12.30
C LYS A 28 2.09 6.31 -12.25
N SER A 29 2.80 6.06 -11.16
CA SER A 29 4.23 6.29 -11.07
C SER A 29 4.85 5.58 -12.28
N ASN A 30 5.29 6.35 -13.25
CA ASN A 30 5.95 5.84 -14.44
C ASN A 30 7.38 5.43 -14.03
N ILE A 31 7.47 4.35 -13.24
CA ILE A 31 8.74 3.76 -12.78
C ILE A 31 9.66 3.52 -13.98
N LEU A 32 9.07 3.15 -15.12
CA LEU A 32 9.77 2.84 -16.35
C LEU A 32 10.41 4.07 -17.04
N ALA A 33 9.93 5.28 -16.75
CA ALA A 33 10.41 6.49 -17.43
C ALA A 33 11.61 7.15 -16.77
N LYS A 34 11.96 6.77 -15.52
CA LYS A 34 12.97 7.47 -14.73
C LYS A 34 14.24 6.68 -14.46
N ASN A 35 14.18 5.35 -14.47
CA ASN A 35 15.28 4.50 -14.04
C ASN A 35 15.82 3.63 -15.18
N ASP A 36 17.12 3.37 -15.18
CA ASP A 36 17.75 2.39 -16.08
C ASP A 36 17.22 0.98 -15.75
N ILE A 37 16.67 0.29 -16.77
CA ILE A 37 16.09 -1.04 -16.62
C ILE A 37 16.96 -2.06 -17.33
N ASN A 38 17.47 -3.02 -16.57
CA ASN A 38 18.20 -4.18 -17.07
C ASN A 38 17.28 -5.40 -17.11
N ILE A 39 16.92 -5.83 -18.32
CA ILE A 39 16.06 -7.00 -18.50
C ILE A 39 16.93 -8.26 -18.49
N ARG A 40 16.65 -9.15 -17.55
CA ARG A 40 17.32 -10.45 -17.37
C ARG A 40 16.32 -11.57 -17.62
N GLY A 41 16.04 -11.82 -18.90
CA GLY A 41 15.13 -12.90 -19.31
C GLY A 41 15.58 -14.31 -18.87
N ASP A 42 16.88 -14.50 -18.59
CA ASP A 42 17.42 -15.73 -18.05
C ASP A 42 16.90 -16.07 -16.63
N PHE A 43 16.36 -15.08 -15.90
CA PHE A 43 15.69 -15.34 -14.62
C PHE A 43 14.46 -16.23 -14.76
N GLN A 44 13.82 -16.26 -15.93
CA GLN A 44 12.70 -17.16 -16.18
C GLN A 44 13.07 -18.62 -16.03
N ASN A 45 14.31 -19.02 -16.37
CA ASN A 45 14.77 -20.40 -16.24
C ASN A 45 14.68 -20.93 -14.81
N TYR A 46 14.81 -20.06 -13.80
CA TYR A 46 14.68 -20.48 -12.40
C TYR A 46 13.23 -20.81 -12.05
N PHE A 47 12.26 -20.02 -12.53
CA PHE A 47 10.85 -20.29 -12.35
C PHE A 47 10.45 -21.58 -13.08
N ASP A 48 10.88 -21.75 -14.32
CA ASP A 48 10.62 -22.92 -15.15
C ASP A 48 11.17 -24.18 -14.50
N SER A 49 12.38 -24.13 -13.94
CA SER A 49 13.02 -25.27 -13.26
C SER A 49 12.27 -25.73 -12.00
N CYS A 50 11.52 -24.83 -11.37
CA CYS A 50 10.66 -25.11 -10.22
C CYS A 50 9.22 -25.46 -10.61
N GLY A 51 8.87 -25.39 -11.88
CA GLY A 51 7.50 -25.63 -12.37
C GLY A 51 6.49 -24.58 -11.85
N VAL A 52 6.93 -23.33 -11.62
CA VAL A 52 6.10 -22.25 -11.13
C VAL A 52 6.12 -21.07 -12.09
N GLU A 53 5.01 -20.37 -12.17
CA GLU A 53 4.96 -19.07 -12.86
C GLU A 53 5.36 -17.96 -11.90
N GLY A 54 6.22 -17.06 -12.35
CA GLY A 54 6.69 -15.96 -11.50
C GLY A 54 7.44 -14.90 -12.28
N LYS A 55 7.58 -13.76 -11.65
CA LYS A 55 8.36 -12.60 -12.12
C LYS A 55 9.20 -12.10 -10.96
N ASN A 56 10.35 -11.53 -11.26
CA ASN A 56 11.12 -10.85 -10.25
C ASN A 56 11.48 -9.43 -10.68
N SER A 57 11.60 -8.57 -9.68
CA SER A 57 12.04 -7.20 -9.81
C SER A 57 12.96 -6.86 -8.65
N ILE A 58 14.17 -6.45 -8.97
CA ILE A 58 15.19 -6.06 -8.01
C ILE A 58 15.54 -4.60 -8.27
N TYR A 59 15.44 -3.76 -7.25
CA TYR A 59 15.90 -2.38 -7.33
C TYR A 59 17.27 -2.23 -6.67
N ASP A 60 18.28 -1.95 -7.47
CA ASP A 60 19.62 -1.61 -6.98
C ASP A 60 19.65 -0.14 -6.59
N ILE A 61 19.49 0.10 -5.29
CA ILE A 61 19.44 1.45 -4.70
C ILE A 61 20.74 2.23 -4.94
N ARG A 62 21.90 1.55 -5.01
CA ARG A 62 23.20 2.22 -5.16
C ARG A 62 23.41 2.78 -6.56
N ASN A 63 22.87 2.07 -7.55
CA ASN A 63 23.05 2.41 -8.97
C ASN A 63 21.78 3.00 -9.59
N ASP A 64 20.72 3.21 -8.80
CA ASP A 64 19.39 3.69 -9.25
C ASP A 64 18.86 2.91 -10.45
N LYS A 65 18.94 1.57 -10.37
CA LYS A 65 18.70 0.67 -11.50
C LYS A 65 17.74 -0.45 -11.15
N TRP A 66 16.82 -0.75 -12.06
CA TRP A 66 15.98 -1.94 -12.00
C TRP A 66 16.61 -3.11 -12.74
N ILE A 67 16.59 -4.29 -12.14
CA ILE A 67 16.94 -5.57 -12.75
C ILE A 67 15.69 -6.44 -12.69
N VAL A 68 15.15 -6.81 -13.86
CA VAL A 68 13.83 -7.45 -13.95
C VAL A 68 13.85 -8.64 -14.88
N SER A 69 12.98 -9.63 -14.64
CA SER A 69 12.79 -10.73 -15.60
C SER A 69 12.11 -10.25 -16.88
N ASP A 70 11.16 -9.33 -16.78
CA ASP A 70 10.54 -8.60 -17.89
C ASP A 70 9.91 -7.29 -17.38
N THR A 71 9.49 -6.42 -18.30
CA THR A 71 8.89 -5.13 -17.96
C THR A 71 7.40 -5.21 -17.64
N VAL A 72 6.70 -6.22 -18.14
CA VAL A 72 5.26 -6.40 -17.90
C VAL A 72 5.00 -6.69 -16.43
N GLY A 73 5.87 -7.48 -15.78
CA GLY A 73 5.78 -7.82 -14.37
C GLY A 73 5.84 -6.63 -13.42
N LEU A 74 6.45 -5.51 -13.84
CA LEU A 74 6.56 -4.29 -13.02
C LEU A 74 5.22 -3.57 -12.83
N GLU A 75 4.28 -3.76 -13.74
CA GLU A 75 2.97 -3.09 -13.71
C GLU A 75 1.86 -3.95 -13.11
N ILE A 76 2.19 -5.18 -12.71
CA ILE A 76 1.19 -6.09 -12.11
C ILE A 76 1.07 -5.76 -10.62
N GLU A 77 -0.09 -5.23 -10.24
CA GLU A 77 -0.44 -5.03 -8.85
C GLU A 77 -0.67 -6.37 -8.15
N THR A 78 0.07 -6.62 -7.08
CA THR A 78 -0.07 -7.84 -6.28
C THR A 78 -0.36 -7.51 -4.82
N LEU A 79 -1.04 -8.42 -4.13
CA LEU A 79 -1.23 -8.27 -2.69
C LEU A 79 0.13 -8.42 -1.98
N PRO A 80 0.46 -7.53 -1.04
CA PRO A 80 1.73 -7.55 -0.33
C PRO A 80 1.91 -8.78 0.59
N ALA A 81 0.83 -9.53 0.84
CA ALA A 81 0.82 -10.70 1.71
C ALA A 81 1.53 -10.42 3.05
N SER A 82 2.41 -11.31 3.49
CA SER A 82 3.13 -11.17 4.77
C SER A 82 4.12 -10.01 4.83
N THR A 83 4.53 -9.43 3.71
CA THR A 83 5.41 -8.25 3.71
C THR A 83 4.70 -7.01 4.26
N PHE A 84 3.36 -6.97 4.20
CA PHE A 84 2.58 -5.89 4.81
C PHE A 84 2.73 -5.81 6.33
N LYS A 85 3.17 -6.88 6.99
CA LYS A 85 3.45 -6.86 8.43
C LYS A 85 4.53 -5.83 8.80
N ILE A 86 5.48 -5.57 7.92
CA ILE A 86 6.51 -4.53 8.11
C ILE A 86 5.83 -3.16 8.23
N ILE A 87 4.97 -2.82 7.28
CA ILE A 87 4.24 -1.56 7.27
C ILE A 87 3.30 -1.46 8.50
N ASN A 88 2.62 -2.57 8.82
CA ASN A 88 1.74 -2.64 9.98
C ASN A 88 2.50 -2.31 11.27
N LEU A 89 3.71 -2.88 11.48
CA LEU A 89 4.54 -2.60 12.65
C LEU A 89 5.05 -1.16 12.69
N LEU A 90 5.47 -0.61 11.57
CA LEU A 90 5.91 0.80 11.50
C LEU A 90 4.78 1.74 11.92
N ILE A 91 3.56 1.52 11.41
CA ILE A 91 2.39 2.32 11.80
C ILE A 91 2.05 2.09 13.28
N ALA A 92 2.12 0.84 13.77
CA ALA A 92 1.84 0.52 15.16
C ALA A 92 2.80 1.22 16.13
N LEU A 93 4.08 1.31 15.79
CA LEU A 93 5.09 2.03 16.56
C LEU A 93 4.87 3.55 16.49
N GLU A 94 4.67 4.10 15.30
CA GLU A 94 4.48 5.54 15.10
C GLU A 94 3.23 6.07 15.81
N THR A 95 2.18 5.25 15.84
CA THR A 95 0.92 5.61 16.51
C THR A 95 0.90 5.27 18.01
N ASN A 96 2.01 4.77 18.57
CA ASN A 96 2.08 4.25 19.93
C ASN A 96 1.03 3.19 20.24
N THR A 97 0.56 2.44 19.24
CA THR A 97 -0.31 1.27 19.41
C THR A 97 0.44 0.13 20.11
N ILE A 98 1.75 0.08 19.88
CA ILE A 98 2.74 -0.70 20.64
C ILE A 98 3.90 0.22 21.04
N LYS A 99 4.58 -0.11 22.13
CA LYS A 99 5.75 0.65 22.61
C LYS A 99 7.04 0.18 21.95
N ASP A 100 7.20 -1.12 21.85
CA ASP A 100 8.38 -1.78 21.31
C ASP A 100 8.05 -3.22 20.86
N GLU A 101 9.06 -3.93 20.40
CA GLU A 101 8.96 -5.31 19.91
C GLU A 101 8.67 -6.36 21.00
N ASN A 102 8.82 -6.01 22.29
CA ASN A 102 8.59 -6.90 23.41
C ASN A 102 7.16 -6.81 23.94
N GLU A 103 6.35 -5.87 23.43
CA GLU A 103 4.98 -5.75 23.88
C GLU A 103 4.17 -7.02 23.59
N ILE A 104 3.52 -7.55 24.64
CA ILE A 104 2.77 -8.81 24.54
C ILE A 104 1.36 -8.52 24.04
N ILE A 105 1.01 -9.15 22.93
CA ILE A 105 -0.35 -9.18 22.41
C ILE A 105 -1.05 -10.42 22.94
N LYS A 106 -2.18 -10.18 23.58
CA LYS A 106 -2.99 -11.25 24.18
C LYS A 106 -3.72 -12.06 23.11
N TRP A 107 -3.65 -13.37 23.24
CA TRP A 107 -4.39 -14.28 22.36
C TRP A 107 -5.90 -14.11 22.56
N VAL A 108 -6.62 -13.96 21.45
CA VAL A 108 -8.07 -13.71 21.45
C VAL A 108 -8.92 -14.99 21.51
N GLY A 109 -8.28 -16.16 21.65
CA GLY A 109 -8.96 -17.44 21.81
C GLY A 109 -9.46 -18.10 20.54
N SER A 110 -9.47 -17.37 19.41
CA SER A 110 -9.93 -17.91 18.13
C SER A 110 -9.28 -17.22 16.92
N THR A 111 -9.18 -17.95 15.80
CA THR A 111 -8.77 -17.41 14.51
C THR A 111 -9.46 -18.21 13.39
N ASP A 112 -9.54 -17.64 12.20
CA ASP A 112 -10.03 -18.34 11.01
C ASP A 112 -8.98 -19.33 10.49
N THR A 113 -9.06 -20.57 10.99
CA THR A 113 -8.11 -21.64 10.63
C THR A 113 -8.30 -22.14 9.18
N VAL A 114 -9.46 -21.91 8.58
CA VAL A 114 -9.71 -22.23 7.17
C VAL A 114 -8.92 -21.28 6.27
N LYS A 115 -8.99 -19.99 6.59
CA LYS A 115 -8.31 -18.94 5.82
C LYS A 115 -6.81 -18.88 6.07
N TYR A 116 -6.36 -19.08 7.32
CA TYR A 116 -4.96 -18.87 7.72
C TYR A 116 -4.20 -20.16 8.02
N GLY A 117 -4.85 -21.33 7.88
CA GLY A 117 -4.31 -22.62 8.25
C GLY A 117 -4.34 -22.87 9.77
N TYR A 118 -4.29 -24.14 10.15
CA TYR A 118 -4.22 -24.55 11.56
C TYR A 118 -2.77 -24.57 12.01
N ARG A 119 -2.42 -23.67 12.93
CA ARG A 119 -1.05 -23.48 13.44
C ARG A 119 -1.08 -23.27 14.96
N PRO A 120 -1.31 -24.36 15.73
CA PRO A 120 -1.48 -24.26 17.18
C PRO A 120 -0.27 -23.66 17.90
N GLU A 121 0.91 -23.75 17.32
CA GLU A 121 2.15 -23.21 17.86
C GLU A 121 2.16 -21.68 17.98
N ILE A 122 1.24 -21.00 17.31
CA ILE A 122 1.11 -19.52 17.38
C ILE A 122 -0.14 -19.07 18.16
N TYR A 123 -0.91 -19.98 18.78
CA TYR A 123 -2.18 -19.65 19.45
C TYR A 123 -1.98 -19.44 20.96
N HIS A 124 -1.16 -18.48 21.32
CA HIS A 124 -0.89 -18.07 22.69
C HIS A 124 -0.55 -16.57 22.75
N ASP A 125 -0.52 -16.02 23.98
CA ASP A 125 0.00 -14.66 24.20
C ASP A 125 1.46 -14.60 23.76
N MET A 126 1.83 -13.62 22.92
CA MET A 126 3.20 -13.53 22.47
C MET A 126 3.68 -12.10 22.28
N PRO A 127 4.98 -11.83 22.42
CA PRO A 127 5.54 -10.54 22.09
C PRO A 127 5.49 -10.29 20.57
N VAL A 128 5.42 -9.04 20.19
CA VAL A 128 5.35 -8.62 18.76
C VAL A 128 6.53 -9.18 17.94
N LYS A 129 7.73 -9.21 18.54
CA LYS A 129 8.93 -9.80 17.92
C LYS A 129 8.70 -11.27 17.52
N GLU A 130 8.24 -12.09 18.45
CA GLU A 130 7.93 -13.49 18.18
C GLU A 130 6.84 -13.64 17.11
N ALA A 131 5.80 -12.79 17.19
CA ALA A 131 4.75 -12.78 16.19
C ALA A 131 5.27 -12.47 14.77
N PHE A 132 6.27 -11.61 14.67
CA PHE A 132 6.90 -11.29 13.40
C PHE A 132 7.74 -12.47 12.89
N GLU A 133 8.58 -13.05 13.73
CA GLU A 133 9.44 -14.20 13.42
C GLU A 133 8.62 -15.42 12.98
N LEU A 134 7.55 -15.74 13.72
CA LEU A 134 6.66 -16.86 13.41
C LEU A 134 5.60 -16.55 12.35
N SER A 135 5.54 -15.30 11.88
CA SER A 135 4.52 -14.85 10.95
C SER A 135 3.09 -15.08 11.49
N ALA A 136 2.88 -14.84 12.79
CA ALA A 136 1.61 -15.03 13.49
C ALA A 136 0.56 -14.02 13.07
N GLY A 137 -0.17 -14.30 12.00
CA GLY A 137 -1.10 -13.37 11.33
C GLY A 137 -2.15 -12.76 12.24
N TRP A 138 -2.64 -13.52 13.24
CA TRP A 138 -3.65 -13.06 14.17
C TRP A 138 -3.22 -11.81 14.98
N VAL A 139 -1.93 -11.73 15.37
CA VAL A 139 -1.37 -10.57 16.07
C VAL A 139 -1.52 -9.30 15.24
N PHE A 140 -1.18 -9.39 13.95
CA PHE A 140 -1.25 -8.25 13.03
C PHE A 140 -2.69 -7.85 12.72
N VAL A 141 -3.64 -8.78 12.78
CA VAL A 141 -5.06 -8.48 12.72
C VAL A 141 -5.50 -7.69 13.96
N GLU A 142 -5.06 -8.10 15.15
CA GLU A 142 -5.40 -7.37 16.39
C GLU A 142 -4.73 -5.99 16.44
N LEU A 143 -3.48 -5.86 15.99
CA LEU A 143 -2.84 -4.55 15.83
C LEU A 143 -3.60 -3.67 14.83
N ALA A 144 -4.00 -4.23 13.70
CA ALA A 144 -4.77 -3.48 12.71
C ALA A 144 -6.12 -2.98 13.24
N LYS A 145 -6.81 -3.78 14.05
CA LYS A 145 -8.05 -3.36 14.73
C LYS A 145 -7.81 -2.19 15.70
N LYS A 146 -6.69 -2.23 16.46
CA LYS A 146 -6.31 -1.15 17.39
C LYS A 146 -5.93 0.13 16.65
N ILE A 147 -5.16 0.04 15.58
CA ILE A 147 -4.72 1.17 14.75
C ILE A 147 -5.93 1.84 14.08
N GLY A 148 -6.84 1.06 13.53
CA GLY A 148 -8.06 1.53 12.88
C GLY A 148 -7.85 2.00 11.43
N LYS A 149 -8.93 1.90 10.66
CA LYS A 149 -8.95 2.13 9.20
C LYS A 149 -8.49 3.53 8.79
N ASP A 150 -8.93 4.55 9.51
CA ASP A 150 -8.64 5.94 9.12
C ASP A 150 -7.17 6.30 9.36
N THR A 151 -6.57 5.73 10.40
CA THR A 151 -5.13 5.84 10.66
C THR A 151 -4.33 5.22 9.52
N TYR A 152 -4.69 3.99 9.09
CA TYR A 152 -4.05 3.37 7.93
C TYR A 152 -4.15 4.22 6.68
N ARG A 153 -5.33 4.75 6.37
CA ARG A 153 -5.52 5.62 5.20
C ARG A 153 -4.61 6.83 5.22
N LYS A 154 -4.42 7.43 6.40
CA LYS A 154 -3.54 8.59 6.58
C LYS A 154 -2.07 8.25 6.34
N HIS A 155 -1.62 7.06 6.76
CA HIS A 155 -0.21 6.65 6.65
C HIS A 155 0.13 6.00 5.30
N LEU A 156 -0.86 5.57 4.52
CA LEU A 156 -0.68 4.91 3.22
C LEU A 156 -1.03 5.83 2.02
N ALA A 157 -1.47 7.07 2.27
CA ALA A 157 -1.72 8.09 1.26
C ALA A 157 -0.42 8.86 0.97
#